data_87b965b96ac42499bd8428e61d4864db
#
_entry.id   87b965b96ac42499bd8428e61d4864db
#
_cell.length_a   1.000
_cell.length_b   1.000
_cell.length_c   1.000
_cell.angle_alpha   90.00
_cell.angle_beta   90.00
_cell.angle_gamma   90.00
#
_symmetry.space_group_name_H-M   'P 1'
#
loop_
_entity.id
_entity.type
_entity.pdbx_description
1 polymer ?
#
loop_
_entity_poly.entity_id
_entity_poly.type
_entity_poly.pdbx_seq_one_letter_code
_entity_poly.pdbx_strand_id
1 'polypeptide(L)'
;MGLFLQGFLSIFDPMTFLFVTLAIIGGIIIGAIPGLTSSMGIILLLPMVYKLPPEVSLLVMAGLYCGGMYGGSISAILINTPGAPAASATVLDGHAMTKKGQAGKALSTALIGSFFGGLFSTLCLALIAPQLAKVALKFQAAEYFSLSIFGLTIMAGSSTKNIVKGLISGFFGLLISTVGIDTIVGIERFTFGNPYIMGGFSMLPVLIGVFALSQFFEDAERKKGVGLEIIKQDLSSFMLNSKELKGILPAMLIGAVVGTIIGIIPGTGGAIACFLAYDIVRNLSKKKDQFGTGLIEGVAAPEAANNGTTGGALIPMLTLGIPGDVTTAIMLGGLLLIGVRPGPLLFVERPEVVYSLLSGMFIIQFMMLGLGLAAAKISPKILDIPPMLMMPIVAVFCVVGAYTLGNSLYDVLVAFAFGIIGYFMRKRWYPGAPMVLGVILGPMAEENLNRALVVSRNDWGVLITRPISAAFLIVSLLSVIWAFYSARKKAHVKKTCHK
;
A
#
# COMPACT_ATOMS: atom_id res chain seq x y z
N MET A 1 -27.28 9.22 4.07
CA MET A 1 -26.87 10.18 5.10
C MET A 1 -26.81 9.52 6.49
N GLY A 2 -27.79 8.70 6.90
CA GLY A 2 -27.79 7.99 8.20
C GLY A 2 -26.59 7.06 8.40
N LEU A 3 -26.23 6.24 7.43
CA LEU A 3 -25.09 5.30 7.53
C LEU A 3 -23.75 6.03 7.67
N PHE A 4 -23.57 7.14 6.96
CA PHE A 4 -22.35 7.95 7.09
C PHE A 4 -22.22 8.57 8.48
N LEU A 5 -23.32 9.07 9.05
CA LEU A 5 -23.34 9.61 10.40
C LEU A 5 -23.14 8.51 11.46
N GLN A 6 -23.75 7.33 11.27
CA GLN A 6 -23.52 6.18 12.14
C GLN A 6 -22.04 5.75 12.12
N GLY A 7 -21.44 5.64 10.93
CA GLY A 7 -20.01 5.35 10.78
C GLY A 7 -19.12 6.43 11.39
N PHE A 8 -19.52 7.70 11.31
CA PHE A 8 -18.81 8.80 11.97
C PHE A 8 -18.87 8.69 13.49
N LEU A 9 -20.02 8.33 14.03
CA LEU A 9 -20.19 8.18 15.49
C LEU A 9 -19.51 6.92 16.02
N SER A 10 -19.43 5.83 15.24
CA SER A 10 -18.85 4.56 15.68
C SER A 10 -17.36 4.67 16.03
N ILE A 11 -16.63 5.64 15.43
CA ILE A 11 -15.20 5.82 15.75
C ILE A 11 -15.01 6.44 17.14
N PHE A 12 -16.03 7.13 17.68
CA PHE A 12 -15.98 7.70 19.03
C PHE A 12 -16.37 6.71 20.12
N ASP A 13 -16.73 5.45 19.76
CA ASP A 13 -16.75 4.38 20.75
C ASP A 13 -15.38 4.28 21.43
N PRO A 14 -15.30 4.24 22.77
CA PRO A 14 -14.03 4.34 23.50
C PRO A 14 -12.99 3.30 23.08
N MET A 15 -13.44 2.06 22.79
CA MET A 15 -12.52 0.99 22.36
C MET A 15 -12.05 1.19 20.92
N THR A 16 -12.95 1.56 20.02
CA THR A 16 -12.63 1.88 18.61
C THR A 16 -11.66 3.05 18.56
N PHE A 17 -11.95 4.13 19.29
CA PHE A 17 -11.08 5.31 19.35
C PHE A 17 -9.69 4.99 19.88
N LEU A 18 -9.61 4.16 20.94
CA LEU A 18 -8.33 3.71 21.50
C LEU A 18 -7.53 2.88 20.48
N PHE A 19 -8.15 1.88 19.83
CA PHE A 19 -7.45 1.03 18.87
C PHE A 19 -6.97 1.83 17.66
N VAL A 20 -7.78 2.74 17.12
CA VAL A 20 -7.39 3.61 16.00
C VAL A 20 -6.27 4.56 16.41
N THR A 21 -6.34 5.14 17.63
CA THR A 21 -5.25 5.98 18.17
C THR A 21 -3.94 5.21 18.26
N LEU A 22 -3.96 4.01 18.84
CA LEU A 22 -2.78 3.14 18.95
C LEU A 22 -2.25 2.73 17.57
N ALA A 23 -3.14 2.47 16.61
CA ALA A 23 -2.76 2.13 15.25
C ALA A 23 -2.06 3.29 14.53
N ILE A 24 -2.55 4.53 14.68
CA ILE A 24 -1.91 5.71 14.09
C ILE A 24 -0.53 5.94 14.73
N ILE A 25 -0.42 5.87 16.06
CA ILE A 25 0.85 6.00 16.77
C ILE A 25 1.82 4.90 16.33
N GLY A 26 1.38 3.65 16.32
CA GLY A 26 2.16 2.51 15.85
C GLY A 26 2.60 2.68 14.40
N GLY A 27 1.72 3.16 13.54
CA GLY A 27 2.02 3.50 12.14
C GLY A 27 3.14 4.54 12.05
N ILE A 28 3.01 5.66 12.77
CA ILE A 28 4.02 6.73 12.77
C ILE A 28 5.38 6.19 13.24
N ILE A 29 5.41 5.40 14.31
CA ILE A 29 6.65 4.82 14.85
C ILE A 29 7.27 3.83 13.86
N ILE A 30 6.48 2.88 13.34
CA ILE A 30 6.94 1.88 12.37
C ILE A 30 7.46 2.57 11.11
N GLY A 31 6.70 3.54 10.58
CA GLY A 31 7.11 4.29 9.40
C GLY A 31 8.38 5.12 9.60
N ALA A 32 8.61 5.65 10.81
CA ALA A 32 9.80 6.45 11.13
C ALA A 32 11.07 5.60 11.23
N ILE A 33 10.97 4.29 11.46
CA ILE A 33 12.12 3.40 11.55
C ILE A 33 12.53 2.94 10.14
N PRO A 34 13.75 3.25 9.67
CA PRO A 34 14.21 2.85 8.36
C PRO A 34 14.16 1.32 8.17
N GLY A 35 13.61 0.90 7.02
CA GLY A 35 13.44 -0.51 6.70
C GLY A 35 12.09 -1.11 7.12
N LEU A 36 11.32 -0.45 8.01
CA LEU A 36 9.96 -0.85 8.32
C LEU A 36 8.97 -0.02 7.50
N THR A 37 7.92 -0.66 7.01
CA THR A 37 6.89 0.00 6.18
C THR A 37 5.52 -0.14 6.81
N SER A 38 4.58 0.72 6.42
CA SER A 38 3.15 0.59 6.82
C SER A 38 2.61 -0.80 6.51
N SER A 39 3.04 -1.38 5.39
CA SER A 39 2.67 -2.73 4.96
C SER A 39 3.08 -3.79 5.99
N MET A 40 4.32 -3.73 6.47
CA MET A 40 4.81 -4.63 7.53
C MET A 40 4.05 -4.41 8.83
N GLY A 41 3.79 -3.14 9.18
CA GLY A 41 3.02 -2.82 10.38
C GLY A 41 1.63 -3.43 10.37
N ILE A 42 0.91 -3.37 9.25
CA ILE A 42 -0.41 -4.00 9.11
C ILE A 42 -0.29 -5.52 9.25
N ILE A 43 0.68 -6.15 8.59
CA ILE A 43 0.89 -7.61 8.70
C ILE A 43 1.09 -8.03 10.16
N LEU A 44 1.92 -7.29 10.91
CA LEU A 44 2.18 -7.59 12.31
C LEU A 44 0.95 -7.44 13.21
N LEU A 45 0.03 -6.53 12.84
CA LEU A 45 -1.22 -6.30 13.58
C LEU A 45 -2.36 -7.23 13.14
N LEU A 46 -2.32 -7.86 11.95
CA LEU A 46 -3.40 -8.70 11.44
C LEU A 46 -3.90 -9.74 12.45
N PRO A 47 -3.05 -10.47 13.19
CA PRO A 47 -3.50 -11.44 14.20
C PRO A 47 -4.31 -10.83 15.35
N MET A 48 -4.05 -9.56 15.68
CA MET A 48 -4.79 -8.83 16.71
C MET A 48 -6.10 -8.29 16.14
N VAL A 49 -6.05 -7.76 14.94
CA VAL A 49 -7.19 -7.13 14.24
C VAL A 49 -8.24 -8.17 13.84
N TYR A 50 -7.83 -9.41 13.56
CA TYR A 50 -8.73 -10.52 13.20
C TYR A 50 -9.87 -10.78 14.19
N LYS A 51 -9.67 -10.50 15.48
CA LYS A 51 -10.67 -10.69 16.53
C LYS A 51 -11.62 -9.50 16.72
N LEU A 52 -11.35 -8.38 16.05
CA LEU A 52 -12.17 -7.18 16.15
C LEU A 52 -13.33 -7.23 15.15
N PRO A 53 -14.41 -6.46 15.39
CA PRO A 53 -15.45 -6.24 14.39
C PRO A 53 -14.85 -5.73 13.07
N PRO A 54 -15.40 -6.14 11.91
CA PRO A 54 -14.83 -5.79 10.59
C PRO A 54 -14.63 -4.30 10.35
N GLU A 55 -15.58 -3.46 10.80
CA GLU A 55 -15.52 -2.00 10.71
C GLU A 55 -14.35 -1.43 11.52
N VAL A 56 -14.13 -1.94 12.74
CA VAL A 56 -13.03 -1.54 13.61
C VAL A 56 -11.69 -2.01 13.02
N SER A 57 -11.65 -3.25 12.55
CA SER A 57 -10.47 -3.85 11.90
C SER A 57 -9.98 -3.00 10.74
N LEU A 58 -10.91 -2.57 9.89
CA LEU A 58 -10.61 -1.77 8.71
C LEU A 58 -10.12 -0.36 9.09
N LEU A 59 -10.73 0.26 10.10
CA LEU A 59 -10.30 1.55 10.64
C LEU A 59 -8.90 1.49 11.26
N VAL A 60 -8.59 0.44 12.00
CA VAL A 60 -7.25 0.21 12.59
C VAL A 60 -6.20 0.07 11.50
N MET A 61 -6.45 -0.75 10.48
CA MET A 61 -5.54 -0.91 9.35
C MET A 61 -5.35 0.43 8.60
N ALA A 62 -6.42 1.19 8.37
CA ALA A 62 -6.37 2.50 7.72
C ALA A 62 -5.61 3.54 8.55
N GLY A 63 -5.79 3.55 9.88
CA GLY A 63 -5.06 4.42 10.80
C GLY A 63 -3.55 4.14 10.77
N LEU A 64 -3.17 2.86 10.81
CA LEU A 64 -1.76 2.46 10.68
C LEU A 64 -1.20 2.82 9.30
N TYR A 65 -1.98 2.65 8.23
CA TYR A 65 -1.57 3.03 6.88
C TYR A 65 -1.26 4.52 6.80
N CYS A 66 -2.21 5.39 7.16
CA CYS A 66 -2.03 6.85 7.12
C CYS A 66 -0.88 7.32 8.02
N GLY A 67 -0.82 6.80 9.26
CA GLY A 67 0.25 7.12 10.21
C GLY A 67 1.62 6.70 9.70
N GLY A 68 1.73 5.49 9.11
CA GLY A 68 2.99 4.97 8.59
C GLY A 68 3.49 5.68 7.34
N MET A 69 2.58 6.20 6.50
CA MET A 69 2.95 7.02 5.34
C MET A 69 3.62 8.32 5.79
N TYR A 70 3.03 9.03 6.77
CA TYR A 70 3.67 10.20 7.37
C TYR A 70 4.95 9.84 8.15
N GLY A 71 4.94 8.75 8.92
CA GLY A 71 6.08 8.30 9.71
C GLY A 71 7.36 8.14 8.87
N GLY A 72 7.23 7.60 7.64
CA GLY A 72 8.33 7.43 6.71
C GLY A 72 9.05 8.72 6.32
N SER A 73 8.38 9.85 6.41
CA SER A 73 8.95 11.18 6.12
C SER A 73 9.81 11.72 7.25
N ILE A 74 9.59 11.26 8.48
CA ILE A 74 10.39 11.68 9.64
C ILE A 74 11.86 11.28 9.45
N SER A 75 12.11 10.02 9.15
CA SER A 75 13.48 9.53 8.91
C SER A 75 14.06 10.07 7.60
N ALA A 76 13.24 10.25 6.56
CA ALA A 76 13.65 10.89 5.32
C ALA A 76 14.22 12.30 5.56
N ILE A 77 13.55 13.10 6.39
CA ILE A 77 13.92 14.47 6.72
C ILE A 77 15.14 14.49 7.65
N LEU A 78 15.12 13.75 8.75
CA LEU A 78 16.10 13.88 9.82
C LEU A 78 17.43 13.18 9.51
N ILE A 79 17.39 11.99 8.90
CA ILE A 79 18.58 11.14 8.75
C ILE A 79 18.89 10.73 7.30
N ASN A 80 18.30 11.43 6.31
CA ASN A 80 18.54 11.16 4.87
C ASN A 80 18.23 9.72 4.44
N THR A 81 17.39 9.02 5.19
CA THR A 81 17.04 7.63 4.92
C THR A 81 15.52 7.51 4.97
N PRO A 82 14.84 7.34 3.81
CA PRO A 82 13.39 7.25 3.81
C PRO A 82 12.93 5.99 4.55
N GLY A 83 11.97 6.13 5.45
CA GLY A 83 11.36 5.00 6.15
C GLY A 83 10.55 4.12 5.21
N ALA A 84 9.92 4.72 4.21
CA ALA A 84 9.19 4.04 3.16
C ALA A 84 9.61 4.55 1.77
N PRO A 85 9.50 3.74 0.70
CA PRO A 85 9.82 4.18 -0.67
C PRO A 85 9.07 5.44 -1.09
N ALA A 86 7.87 5.65 -0.59
CA ALA A 86 7.05 6.83 -0.87
C ALA A 86 7.63 8.13 -0.28
N ALA A 87 8.42 8.07 0.77
CA ALA A 87 9.10 9.23 1.35
C ALA A 87 10.43 9.61 0.66
N SER A 88 10.83 8.88 -0.41
CA SER A 88 12.13 9.10 -1.05
C SER A 88 12.25 10.46 -1.75
N ALA A 89 11.14 11.01 -2.28
CA ALA A 89 11.16 12.34 -2.89
C ALA A 89 11.30 13.45 -1.84
N THR A 90 10.75 13.25 -0.64
CA THR A 90 10.84 14.18 0.49
C THR A 90 12.26 14.36 1.01
N VAL A 91 13.12 13.35 0.81
CA VAL A 91 14.56 13.44 1.16
C VAL A 91 15.23 14.63 0.48
N LEU A 92 14.90 14.90 -0.79
CA LEU A 92 15.59 15.87 -1.64
C LEU A 92 15.64 17.26 -0.99
N ASP A 93 14.53 17.78 -0.56
CA ASP A 93 14.44 19.09 0.07
C ASP A 93 14.34 19.01 1.60
N GLY A 94 13.69 17.99 2.14
CA GLY A 94 13.49 17.83 3.57
C GLY A 94 14.79 17.66 4.34
N HIS A 95 15.70 16.79 3.86
CA HIS A 95 17.01 16.66 4.49
C HIS A 95 17.91 17.87 4.24
N ALA A 96 17.79 18.54 3.09
CA ALA A 96 18.50 19.78 2.85
C ALA A 96 18.07 20.90 3.81
N MET A 97 16.78 20.95 4.19
CA MET A 97 16.30 21.86 5.25
C MET A 97 16.89 21.49 6.61
N THR A 98 16.99 20.19 6.92
CA THR A 98 17.60 19.70 8.16
C THR A 98 19.06 20.15 8.28
N LYS A 99 19.85 20.05 7.21
CA LYS A 99 21.23 20.55 7.17
C LYS A 99 21.35 22.06 7.40
N LYS A 100 20.30 22.81 7.09
CA LYS A 100 20.21 24.27 7.35
C LYS A 100 19.67 24.60 8.75
N GLY A 101 19.46 23.61 9.64
CA GLY A 101 18.88 23.82 10.96
C GLY A 101 17.37 24.04 10.95
N GLN A 102 16.67 23.71 9.87
CA GLN A 102 15.23 23.91 9.69
C GLN A 102 14.44 22.60 9.76
N ALA A 103 14.91 21.61 10.53
CA ALA A 103 14.28 20.30 10.64
C ALA A 103 12.83 20.38 11.13
N GLY A 104 12.56 21.19 12.17
CA GLY A 104 11.21 21.38 12.68
C GLY A 104 10.24 21.90 11.62
N LYS A 105 10.70 22.85 10.80
CA LYS A 105 9.91 23.40 9.70
C LYS A 105 9.65 22.37 8.59
N ALA A 106 10.65 21.55 8.27
CA ALA A 106 10.50 20.48 7.30
C ALA A 106 9.49 19.42 7.77
N LEU A 107 9.57 18.99 9.05
CA LEU A 107 8.62 18.05 9.65
C LEU A 107 7.20 18.60 9.69
N SER A 108 7.03 19.88 10.03
CA SER A 108 5.73 20.54 10.01
C SER A 108 5.16 20.63 8.59
N THR A 109 6.00 20.97 7.60
CA THR A 109 5.59 21.02 6.20
C THR A 109 5.16 19.63 5.71
N ALA A 110 5.90 18.58 6.07
CA ALA A 110 5.57 17.21 5.74
C ALA A 110 4.23 16.79 6.35
N LEU A 111 4.02 17.10 7.63
CA LEU A 111 2.77 16.75 8.33
C LEU A 111 1.56 17.46 7.74
N ILE A 112 1.67 18.77 7.46
CA ILE A 112 0.59 19.55 6.86
C ILE A 112 0.31 19.07 5.44
N GLY A 113 1.35 18.79 4.65
CA GLY A 113 1.22 18.19 3.32
C GLY A 113 0.52 16.84 3.36
N SER A 114 0.93 15.95 4.26
CA SER A 114 0.34 14.64 4.48
C SER A 114 -1.14 14.74 4.90
N PHE A 115 -1.45 15.62 5.85
CA PHE A 115 -2.84 15.88 6.27
C PHE A 115 -3.70 16.38 5.11
N PHE A 116 -3.23 17.37 4.36
CA PHE A 116 -3.97 17.93 3.24
C PHE A 116 -4.21 16.90 2.13
N GLY A 117 -3.18 16.14 1.75
CA GLY A 117 -3.28 15.09 0.73
C GLY A 117 -4.20 13.96 1.17
N GLY A 118 -4.07 13.51 2.42
CA GLY A 118 -4.93 12.49 3.01
C GLY A 118 -6.39 12.93 3.08
N LEU A 119 -6.66 14.17 3.51
CA LEU A 119 -8.01 14.72 3.57
C LEU A 119 -8.64 14.84 2.17
N PHE A 120 -7.89 15.34 1.18
CA PHE A 120 -8.34 15.43 -0.20
C PHE A 120 -8.66 14.05 -0.78
N SER A 121 -7.78 13.08 -0.62
CA SER A 121 -8.01 11.72 -1.13
C SER A 121 -9.16 11.00 -0.40
N THR A 122 -9.36 11.27 0.89
CA THR A 122 -10.52 10.79 1.65
C THR A 122 -11.82 11.36 1.09
N LEU A 123 -11.84 12.65 0.75
CA LEU A 123 -12.99 13.26 0.08
C LEU A 123 -13.26 12.60 -1.28
N CYS A 124 -12.23 12.39 -2.08
CA CYS A 124 -12.35 11.69 -3.36
C CYS A 124 -12.85 10.25 -3.15
N LEU A 125 -12.33 9.53 -2.16
CA LEU A 125 -12.77 8.20 -1.79
C LEU A 125 -14.28 8.18 -1.46
N ALA A 126 -14.73 9.10 -0.61
CA ALA A 126 -16.13 9.19 -0.19
C ALA A 126 -17.09 9.53 -1.34
N LEU A 127 -16.63 10.31 -2.32
CA LEU A 127 -17.44 10.72 -3.48
C LEU A 127 -17.40 9.67 -4.61
N ILE A 128 -16.23 9.12 -4.91
CA ILE A 128 -16.02 8.26 -6.08
C ILE A 128 -16.39 6.80 -5.79
N ALA A 129 -16.01 6.26 -4.62
CA ALA A 129 -16.18 4.84 -4.35
C ALA A 129 -17.65 4.37 -4.41
N PRO A 130 -18.64 5.07 -3.84
CA PRO A 130 -20.03 4.63 -3.96
C PRO A 130 -20.57 4.66 -5.39
N GLN A 131 -20.09 5.62 -6.22
CA GLN A 131 -20.51 5.71 -7.62
C GLN A 131 -19.87 4.61 -8.46
N LEU A 132 -18.58 4.36 -8.25
CA LEU A 132 -17.86 3.29 -8.94
C LEU A 132 -18.44 1.92 -8.56
N ALA A 133 -18.81 1.70 -7.29
CA ALA A 133 -19.48 0.47 -6.84
C ALA A 133 -20.81 0.24 -7.57
N LYS A 134 -21.65 1.29 -7.75
CA LYS A 134 -22.89 1.19 -8.52
C LYS A 134 -22.66 0.73 -9.97
N VAL A 135 -21.57 1.20 -10.60
CA VAL A 135 -21.21 0.76 -11.95
C VAL A 135 -20.73 -0.69 -11.91
N ALA A 136 -19.89 -1.03 -10.92
CA ALA A 136 -19.33 -2.37 -10.78
C ALA A 136 -20.37 -3.44 -10.39
N LEU A 137 -21.51 -3.07 -9.80
CA LEU A 137 -22.64 -3.98 -9.58
C LEU A 137 -23.25 -4.53 -10.89
N LYS A 138 -22.99 -3.89 -12.03
CA LYS A 138 -23.41 -4.39 -13.35
C LYS A 138 -22.46 -5.43 -13.93
N PHE A 139 -21.31 -5.66 -13.28
CA PHE A 139 -20.31 -6.62 -13.74
C PHE A 139 -20.84 -8.05 -13.51
N GLN A 140 -20.55 -8.92 -14.46
CA GLN A 140 -20.80 -10.35 -14.37
C GLN A 140 -19.47 -11.10 -14.34
N ALA A 141 -19.49 -12.40 -14.41
CA ALA A 141 -18.30 -13.24 -14.29
C ALA A 141 -17.21 -12.89 -15.33
N ALA A 142 -17.59 -12.60 -16.58
CA ALA A 142 -16.63 -12.22 -17.62
C ALA A 142 -15.87 -10.93 -17.29
N GLU A 143 -16.56 -9.92 -16.75
CA GLU A 143 -15.95 -8.65 -16.33
C GLU A 143 -15.03 -8.84 -15.13
N TYR A 144 -15.42 -9.66 -14.13
CA TYR A 144 -14.56 -9.94 -12.98
C TYR A 144 -13.31 -10.71 -13.35
N PHE A 145 -13.41 -11.68 -14.28
CA PHE A 145 -12.23 -12.33 -14.83
C PHE A 145 -11.29 -11.33 -15.49
N SER A 146 -11.80 -10.55 -16.44
CA SER A 146 -11.01 -9.55 -17.18
C SER A 146 -10.41 -8.48 -16.26
N LEU A 147 -11.13 -8.08 -15.23
CA LEU A 147 -10.68 -7.16 -14.19
C LEU A 147 -9.53 -7.76 -13.37
N SER A 148 -9.57 -9.05 -13.04
CA SER A 148 -8.47 -9.73 -12.34
C SER A 148 -7.20 -9.77 -13.19
N ILE A 149 -7.31 -10.05 -14.48
CA ILE A 149 -6.20 -10.00 -15.43
C ILE A 149 -5.63 -8.58 -15.56
N PHE A 150 -6.51 -7.57 -15.62
CA PHE A 150 -6.13 -6.16 -15.64
C PHE A 150 -5.33 -5.77 -14.38
N GLY A 151 -5.80 -6.12 -13.18
CA GLY A 151 -5.09 -5.84 -11.92
C GLY A 151 -3.70 -6.47 -11.89
N LEU A 152 -3.59 -7.73 -12.30
CA LEU A 152 -2.31 -8.45 -12.37
C LEU A 152 -1.33 -7.82 -13.36
N THR A 153 -1.80 -7.48 -14.58
CA THR A 153 -0.93 -6.94 -15.63
C THR A 153 -0.42 -5.53 -15.31
N ILE A 154 -1.26 -4.66 -14.78
CA ILE A 154 -0.83 -3.30 -14.40
C ILE A 154 0.16 -3.35 -13.25
N MET A 155 -0.11 -4.13 -12.19
CA MET A 155 0.82 -4.22 -11.07
C MET A 155 2.15 -4.86 -11.45
N ALA A 156 2.14 -5.88 -12.31
CA ALA A 156 3.37 -6.45 -12.84
C ALA A 156 4.19 -5.42 -13.62
N GLY A 157 3.51 -4.54 -14.38
CA GLY A 157 4.15 -3.49 -15.18
C GLY A 157 4.72 -2.33 -14.37
N SER A 158 4.07 -1.96 -13.28
CA SER A 158 4.42 -0.76 -12.49
C SER A 158 5.46 -1.03 -11.41
N SER A 159 5.53 -2.25 -10.87
CA SER A 159 6.31 -2.57 -9.67
C SER A 159 7.82 -2.66 -9.88
N THR A 160 8.34 -2.63 -11.11
CA THR A 160 9.77 -2.87 -11.36
C THR A 160 10.33 -2.10 -12.55
N LYS A 161 11.66 -1.92 -12.51
CA LYS A 161 12.42 -1.49 -13.68
C LYS A 161 12.43 -2.54 -14.82
N ASN A 162 11.95 -3.77 -14.55
CA ASN A 162 11.90 -4.88 -15.49
C ASN A 162 10.55 -5.60 -15.41
N ILE A 163 9.69 -5.31 -16.39
CA ILE A 163 8.34 -5.88 -16.48
C ILE A 163 8.33 -7.41 -16.52
N VAL A 164 9.33 -8.03 -17.16
CA VAL A 164 9.39 -9.49 -17.26
C VAL A 164 9.46 -10.13 -15.87
N LYS A 165 10.25 -9.53 -14.97
CA LYS A 165 10.33 -9.99 -13.59
C LYS A 165 9.01 -9.78 -12.83
N GLY A 166 8.29 -8.68 -13.12
CA GLY A 166 6.97 -8.44 -12.57
C GLY A 166 5.95 -9.49 -13.02
N LEU A 167 5.92 -9.79 -14.33
CA LEU A 167 5.05 -10.83 -14.90
C LEU A 167 5.39 -12.21 -14.35
N ILE A 168 6.68 -12.59 -14.30
CA ILE A 168 7.12 -13.86 -13.71
C ILE A 168 6.65 -13.99 -12.26
N SER A 169 6.80 -12.92 -11.47
CA SER A 169 6.31 -12.88 -10.09
C SER A 169 4.79 -13.08 -10.00
N GLY A 170 4.02 -12.39 -10.86
CA GLY A 170 2.57 -12.52 -10.92
C GLY A 170 2.13 -13.94 -11.33
N PHE A 171 2.73 -14.49 -12.37
CA PHE A 171 2.45 -15.87 -12.79
C PHE A 171 2.85 -16.90 -11.73
N PHE A 172 3.94 -16.69 -11.01
CA PHE A 172 4.33 -17.53 -9.89
C PHE A 172 3.28 -17.48 -8.78
N GLY A 173 2.72 -16.29 -8.47
CA GLY A 173 1.61 -16.15 -7.55
C GLY A 173 0.34 -16.87 -8.01
N LEU A 174 0.00 -16.77 -9.31
CA LEU A 174 -1.11 -17.52 -9.89
C LEU A 174 -0.89 -19.02 -9.77
N LEU A 175 0.32 -19.52 -10.05
CA LEU A 175 0.65 -20.94 -9.88
C LEU A 175 0.46 -21.39 -8.43
N ILE A 176 0.90 -20.58 -7.46
CA ILE A 176 0.70 -20.86 -6.03
C ILE A 176 -0.79 -20.95 -5.70
N SER A 177 -1.61 -20.07 -6.26
CA SER A 177 -3.05 -20.04 -5.99
C SER A 177 -3.80 -21.28 -6.54
N THR A 178 -3.21 -22.02 -7.46
CA THR A 178 -3.81 -23.27 -7.98
C THR A 178 -3.55 -24.48 -7.09
N VAL A 179 -2.73 -24.35 -6.05
CA VAL A 179 -2.44 -25.44 -5.11
C VAL A 179 -3.65 -25.69 -4.20
N GLY A 180 -4.07 -26.92 -4.05
CA GLY A 180 -5.19 -27.31 -3.20
C GLY A 180 -6.32 -27.98 -3.99
N ILE A 181 -7.53 -27.97 -3.41
CA ILE A 181 -8.72 -28.53 -4.06
C ILE A 181 -9.38 -27.43 -4.89
N ASP A 182 -9.66 -27.72 -6.15
CA ASP A 182 -10.47 -26.86 -7.02
C ASP A 182 -11.89 -26.71 -6.42
N THR A 183 -12.29 -25.48 -6.16
CA THR A 183 -13.57 -25.18 -5.50
C THR A 183 -14.79 -25.46 -6.40
N ILE A 184 -14.61 -25.64 -7.72
CA ILE A 184 -15.69 -25.84 -8.69
C ILE A 184 -15.80 -27.31 -9.07
N VAL A 185 -14.66 -27.94 -9.40
CA VAL A 185 -14.61 -29.32 -9.90
C VAL A 185 -14.30 -30.34 -8.79
N GLY A 186 -13.75 -29.88 -7.65
CA GLY A 186 -13.40 -30.74 -6.51
C GLY A 186 -12.16 -31.62 -6.72
N ILE A 187 -11.35 -31.33 -7.73
CA ILE A 187 -10.12 -32.08 -8.04
C ILE A 187 -8.94 -31.52 -7.24
N GLU A 188 -8.14 -32.39 -6.65
CA GLU A 188 -6.90 -32.01 -5.98
C GLU A 188 -5.81 -31.64 -6.99
N ARG A 189 -5.12 -30.53 -6.74
CA ARG A 189 -4.02 -30.01 -7.56
C ARG A 189 -2.79 -29.73 -6.70
N PHE A 190 -1.68 -30.34 -7.05
CA PHE A 190 -0.37 -30.13 -6.40
C PHE A 190 -0.38 -30.38 -4.88
N THR A 191 -1.30 -31.21 -4.37
CA THR A 191 -1.41 -31.55 -2.94
C THR A 191 -0.42 -32.63 -2.52
N PHE A 192 0.06 -33.45 -3.49
CA PHE A 192 0.97 -34.56 -3.25
C PHE A 192 0.46 -35.52 -2.15
N GLY A 193 -0.87 -35.62 -1.96
CA GLY A 193 -1.49 -36.43 -0.92
C GLY A 193 -1.32 -35.92 0.51
N ASN A 194 -0.87 -34.64 0.68
CA ASN A 194 -0.68 -34.06 1.99
C ASN A 194 -1.98 -33.32 2.43
N PRO A 195 -2.64 -33.73 3.53
CA PRO A 195 -3.89 -33.13 4.00
C PRO A 195 -3.76 -31.63 4.32
N TYR A 196 -2.60 -31.18 4.77
CA TYR A 196 -2.37 -29.78 5.11
C TYR A 196 -2.36 -28.86 3.89
N ILE A 197 -2.09 -29.41 2.68
CA ILE A 197 -2.04 -28.63 1.45
C ILE A 197 -3.39 -28.68 0.71
N MET A 198 -4.32 -29.55 1.08
CA MET A 198 -5.63 -29.66 0.43
C MET A 198 -6.43 -28.36 0.43
N GLY A 199 -6.32 -27.56 1.50
CA GLY A 199 -6.93 -26.23 1.59
C GLY A 199 -6.18 -25.12 0.83
N GLY A 200 -5.09 -25.45 0.14
CA GLY A 200 -4.17 -24.47 -0.42
C GLY A 200 -3.29 -23.82 0.63
N PHE A 201 -2.55 -22.79 0.23
CA PHE A 201 -1.75 -21.99 1.17
C PHE A 201 -2.60 -20.89 1.77
N SER A 202 -2.68 -20.84 3.11
CA SER A 202 -3.33 -19.75 3.82
C SER A 202 -2.69 -18.40 3.47
N MET A 203 -3.49 -17.42 3.16
CA MET A 203 -3.04 -16.13 2.63
C MET A 203 -2.13 -15.37 3.60
N LEU A 204 -2.45 -15.36 4.90
CA LEU A 204 -1.67 -14.62 5.89
C LEU A 204 -0.25 -15.15 6.05
N PRO A 205 0.02 -16.45 6.19
CA PRO A 205 1.37 -17.01 6.18
C PRO A 205 2.17 -16.59 4.93
N VAL A 206 1.54 -16.59 3.75
CA VAL A 206 2.18 -16.14 2.50
C VAL A 206 2.56 -14.65 2.58
N LEU A 207 1.64 -13.78 3.04
CA LEU A 207 1.89 -12.34 3.22
C LEU A 207 3.01 -12.08 4.23
N ILE A 208 2.95 -12.73 5.39
CA ILE A 208 3.99 -12.66 6.44
C ILE A 208 5.34 -13.06 5.86
N GLY A 209 5.38 -14.18 5.13
CA GLY A 209 6.60 -14.68 4.51
C GLY A 209 7.18 -13.69 3.52
N VAL A 210 6.42 -13.36 2.47
CA VAL A 210 6.90 -12.55 1.34
C VAL A 210 7.29 -11.14 1.74
N PHE A 211 6.62 -10.51 2.70
CA PHE A 211 6.88 -9.12 3.05
C PHE A 211 7.65 -8.96 4.35
N ALA A 212 7.25 -9.64 5.44
CA ALA A 212 7.85 -9.41 6.74
C ALA A 212 9.11 -10.28 6.95
N LEU A 213 9.02 -11.60 6.81
CA LEU A 213 10.18 -12.47 7.00
C LEU A 213 11.25 -12.28 5.93
N SER A 214 10.87 -12.00 4.68
CA SER A 214 11.84 -11.71 3.63
C SER A 214 12.66 -10.46 3.93
N GLN A 215 12.04 -9.42 4.49
CA GLN A 215 12.73 -8.22 4.94
C GLN A 215 13.63 -8.53 6.13
N PHE A 216 13.12 -9.29 7.10
CA PHE A 216 13.90 -9.74 8.25
C PHE A 216 15.19 -10.46 7.82
N PHE A 217 15.12 -11.39 6.85
CA PHE A 217 16.30 -12.09 6.33
C PHE A 217 17.27 -11.15 5.60
N GLU A 218 16.76 -10.19 4.84
CA GLU A 218 17.59 -9.18 4.17
C GLU A 218 18.31 -8.29 5.18
N ASP A 219 17.62 -7.84 6.21
CA ASP A 219 18.19 -6.97 7.24
C ASP A 219 19.18 -7.71 8.13
N ALA A 220 18.96 -9.02 8.38
CA ALA A 220 19.91 -9.89 9.08
C ALA A 220 21.23 -10.11 8.32
N GLU A 221 21.19 -10.10 6.98
CA GLU A 221 22.39 -10.20 6.14
C GLU A 221 23.19 -8.87 6.10
N ARG A 222 22.52 -7.73 6.28
CA ARG A 222 23.20 -6.43 6.26
C ARG A 222 24.19 -6.35 7.41
N LYS A 223 25.49 -6.26 7.08
CA LYS A 223 26.55 -5.98 8.07
C LYS A 223 26.19 -4.70 8.81
N LYS A 224 26.45 -4.66 10.13
CA LYS A 224 26.33 -3.49 11.00
C LYS A 224 26.88 -2.26 10.25
N GLY A 225 26.00 -1.48 9.66
CA GLY A 225 26.38 -0.34 8.86
C GLY A 225 26.35 0.92 9.70
N VAL A 226 27.27 1.78 9.37
CA VAL A 226 27.30 3.23 9.57
C VAL A 226 26.34 3.74 10.64
N GLY A 227 26.88 4.09 11.79
CA GLY A 227 26.13 4.82 12.82
C GLY A 227 25.44 6.00 12.14
N LEU A 228 24.10 6.03 12.27
CA LEU A 228 23.32 7.14 11.76
C LEU A 228 23.73 8.36 12.57
N GLU A 229 24.41 9.32 11.95
CA GLU A 229 24.67 10.62 12.59
C GLU A 229 23.34 11.34 12.76
N ILE A 230 22.78 11.22 13.96
CA ILE A 230 21.62 12.02 14.33
C ILE A 230 22.14 13.41 14.65
N ILE A 231 21.94 14.32 13.72
CA ILE A 231 22.26 15.73 13.94
C ILE A 231 21.31 16.21 15.05
N LYS A 232 21.84 16.58 16.23
CA LYS A 232 21.03 17.21 17.29
C LYS A 232 20.38 18.46 16.72
N GLN A 233 19.06 18.42 16.59
CA GLN A 233 18.29 19.48 15.95
C GLN A 233 17.56 20.31 17.00
N ASP A 234 17.61 21.60 16.82
CA ASP A 234 16.70 22.52 17.51
C ASP A 234 15.35 22.52 16.77
N LEU A 235 14.31 21.99 17.42
CA LEU A 235 12.94 21.95 16.90
C LEU A 235 12.14 23.21 17.30
N SER A 236 12.79 24.27 17.79
CA SER A 236 12.12 25.51 18.25
C SER A 236 11.33 26.21 17.15
N SER A 237 11.75 26.09 15.87
CA SER A 237 11.08 26.66 14.70
C SER A 237 10.19 25.63 14.02
N PHE A 238 9.18 25.10 14.74
CA PHE A 238 8.33 24.01 14.21
C PHE A 238 7.16 24.52 13.34
N MET A 239 6.62 25.73 13.56
CA MET A 239 5.41 26.18 12.89
C MET A 239 5.70 26.99 11.62
N LEU A 240 4.95 26.65 10.54
CA LEU A 240 4.89 27.49 9.34
C LEU A 240 4.11 28.79 9.64
N ASN A 241 4.58 29.91 9.14
CA ASN A 241 3.82 31.13 9.18
C ASN A 241 2.70 31.14 8.11
N SER A 242 1.72 32.04 8.25
CA SER A 242 0.57 32.11 7.35
C SER A 242 0.94 32.40 5.89
N LYS A 243 2.04 33.11 5.63
CA LYS A 243 2.53 33.40 4.26
C LYS A 243 3.13 32.13 3.63
N GLU A 244 3.89 31.37 4.41
CA GLU A 244 4.48 30.09 3.97
C GLU A 244 3.39 29.06 3.70
N LEU A 245 2.39 28.96 4.59
CA LEU A 245 1.26 28.05 4.41
C LEU A 245 0.48 28.37 3.13
N LYS A 246 0.19 29.63 2.88
CA LYS A 246 -0.45 30.05 1.61
C LYS A 246 0.45 29.79 0.41
N GLY A 247 1.77 29.93 0.55
CA GLY A 247 2.75 29.69 -0.51
C GLY A 247 2.82 28.23 -0.96
N ILE A 248 2.68 27.27 -0.03
CA ILE A 248 2.73 25.82 -0.36
C ILE A 248 1.38 25.23 -0.81
N LEU A 249 0.27 25.96 -0.65
CA LEU A 249 -1.07 25.44 -0.99
C LEU A 249 -1.18 24.94 -2.44
N PRO A 250 -0.67 25.64 -3.48
CA PRO A 250 -0.70 25.13 -4.85
C PRO A 250 0.11 23.82 -5.00
N ALA A 251 1.25 23.72 -4.32
CA ALA A 251 2.08 22.53 -4.35
C ALA A 251 1.38 21.34 -3.67
N MET A 252 0.72 21.57 -2.53
CA MET A 252 -0.09 20.55 -1.85
C MET A 252 -1.28 20.11 -2.70
N LEU A 253 -1.97 21.02 -3.37
CA LEU A 253 -3.11 20.68 -4.23
C LEU A 253 -2.67 19.81 -5.42
N ILE A 254 -1.59 20.17 -6.09
CA ILE A 254 -1.02 19.36 -7.17
C ILE A 254 -0.62 17.98 -6.63
N GLY A 255 0.07 17.94 -5.49
CA GLY A 255 0.45 16.69 -4.84
C GLY A 255 -0.76 15.82 -4.52
N ALA A 256 -1.80 16.37 -3.88
CA ALA A 256 -3.01 15.66 -3.51
C ALA A 256 -3.74 15.06 -4.72
N VAL A 257 -3.89 15.84 -5.79
CA VAL A 257 -4.52 15.36 -7.04
C VAL A 257 -3.69 14.26 -7.68
N VAL A 258 -2.38 14.47 -7.84
CA VAL A 258 -1.46 13.47 -8.42
C VAL A 258 -1.47 12.20 -7.57
N GLY A 259 -1.36 12.33 -6.25
CA GLY A 259 -1.37 11.20 -5.32
C GLY A 259 -2.65 10.38 -5.43
N THR A 260 -3.80 11.05 -5.42
CA THR A 260 -5.11 10.38 -5.53
C THR A 260 -5.26 9.66 -6.87
N ILE A 261 -4.94 10.31 -7.98
CA ILE A 261 -5.03 9.69 -9.33
C ILE A 261 -4.11 8.48 -9.44
N ILE A 262 -2.85 8.63 -9.03
CA ILE A 262 -1.88 7.53 -9.06
C ILE A 262 -2.29 6.41 -8.10
N GLY A 263 -2.84 6.75 -6.93
CA GLY A 263 -3.37 5.75 -5.98
C GLY A 263 -4.49 4.89 -6.57
N ILE A 264 -5.37 5.46 -7.37
CA ILE A 264 -6.46 4.71 -8.06
C ILE A 264 -5.90 3.69 -9.07
N ILE A 265 -4.72 3.95 -9.65
CA ILE A 265 -4.12 3.05 -10.63
C ILE A 265 -3.43 1.88 -9.90
N PRO A 266 -3.89 0.63 -10.06
CA PRO A 266 -3.33 -0.51 -9.35
C PRO A 266 -1.82 -0.64 -9.54
N GLY A 267 -1.11 -0.87 -8.43
CA GLY A 267 0.31 -1.19 -8.43
C GLY A 267 1.29 -0.03 -8.63
N THR A 268 0.84 1.19 -8.91
CA THR A 268 1.75 2.33 -9.12
C THR A 268 2.44 2.77 -7.83
N GLY A 269 1.72 2.76 -6.71
CA GLY A 269 2.26 3.04 -5.37
C GLY A 269 2.70 4.48 -5.13
N GLY A 270 2.84 4.82 -3.85
CA GLY A 270 3.15 6.19 -3.40
C GLY A 270 4.48 6.74 -3.89
N ALA A 271 5.49 5.89 -4.12
CA ALA A 271 6.80 6.36 -4.60
C ALA A 271 6.72 7.07 -5.96
N ILE A 272 5.97 6.49 -6.91
CA ILE A 272 5.78 7.11 -8.24
C ILE A 272 5.02 8.42 -8.09
N ALA A 273 3.95 8.43 -7.28
CA ALA A 273 3.15 9.62 -7.03
C ALA A 273 3.98 10.78 -6.48
N CYS A 274 4.85 10.50 -5.50
CA CYS A 274 5.67 11.52 -4.84
C CYS A 274 6.71 12.14 -5.77
N PHE A 275 7.44 11.33 -6.55
CA PHE A 275 8.38 11.86 -7.53
C PHE A 275 7.69 12.63 -8.63
N LEU A 276 6.54 12.14 -9.13
CA LEU A 276 5.78 12.83 -10.16
C LEU A 276 5.25 14.19 -9.66
N ALA A 277 4.71 14.24 -8.43
CA ALA A 277 4.25 15.48 -7.82
C ALA A 277 5.40 16.48 -7.63
N TYR A 278 6.54 16.00 -7.14
CA TYR A 278 7.76 16.80 -7.01
C TYR A 278 8.20 17.40 -8.34
N ASP A 279 8.30 16.58 -9.39
CA ASP A 279 8.73 17.03 -10.71
C ASP A 279 7.74 18.01 -11.36
N ILE A 280 6.42 17.77 -11.24
CA ILE A 280 5.40 18.69 -11.75
C ILE A 280 5.51 20.05 -11.05
N VAL A 281 5.57 20.06 -9.71
CA VAL A 281 5.64 21.31 -8.94
C VAL A 281 6.95 22.05 -9.23
N ARG A 282 8.08 21.34 -9.31
CA ARG A 282 9.37 21.90 -9.72
C ARG A 282 9.28 22.59 -11.08
N ASN A 283 8.70 21.93 -12.07
CA ASN A 283 8.62 22.47 -13.44
C ASN A 283 7.68 23.68 -13.55
N LEU A 284 6.64 23.75 -12.72
CA LEU A 284 5.70 24.87 -12.66
C LEU A 284 6.20 26.03 -11.78
N SER A 285 7.15 25.78 -10.88
CA SER A 285 7.64 26.76 -9.94
C SER A 285 8.57 27.78 -10.60
N LYS A 286 8.42 29.05 -10.21
CA LYS A 286 9.38 30.12 -10.56
C LYS A 286 10.75 29.92 -9.92
N LYS A 287 10.86 29.06 -8.91
CA LYS A 287 12.09 28.73 -8.15
C LYS A 287 12.64 27.34 -8.50
N LYS A 288 12.42 26.87 -9.73
CA LYS A 288 12.75 25.48 -10.13
C LYS A 288 14.19 25.06 -9.86
N ASP A 289 15.13 26.03 -9.97
CA ASP A 289 16.58 25.77 -9.77
C ASP A 289 16.97 25.67 -8.28
N GLN A 290 16.07 26.05 -7.36
CA GLN A 290 16.28 25.92 -5.92
C GLN A 290 15.71 24.61 -5.36
N PHE A 291 15.00 23.81 -6.14
CA PHE A 291 14.57 22.48 -5.71
C PHE A 291 15.78 21.59 -5.48
N GLY A 292 15.71 20.76 -4.42
CA GLY A 292 16.86 19.98 -3.92
C GLY A 292 17.78 20.75 -2.97
N THR A 293 17.50 22.03 -2.70
CA THR A 293 18.31 22.84 -1.79
C THR A 293 17.61 23.16 -0.46
N GLY A 294 16.39 22.67 -0.25
CA GLY A 294 15.62 22.90 0.99
C GLY A 294 14.47 23.87 0.81
N LEU A 295 13.67 23.68 -0.23
CA LEU A 295 12.42 24.42 -0.43
C LEU A 295 11.24 23.71 0.26
N ILE A 296 10.37 24.49 0.90
CA ILE A 296 9.16 23.95 1.54
C ILE A 296 8.19 23.35 0.52
N GLU A 297 8.09 23.90 -0.69
CA GLU A 297 7.28 23.37 -1.79
C GLU A 297 7.75 21.97 -2.22
N GLY A 298 9.08 21.75 -2.19
CA GLY A 298 9.71 20.46 -2.50
C GLY A 298 9.49 19.38 -1.43
N VAL A 299 9.02 19.76 -0.24
CA VAL A 299 8.55 18.85 0.81
C VAL A 299 7.04 18.69 0.74
N ALA A 300 6.30 19.79 0.58
CA ALA A 300 4.83 19.79 0.64
C ALA A 300 4.18 18.98 -0.48
N ALA A 301 4.70 19.07 -1.72
CA ALA A 301 4.13 18.38 -2.86
C ALA A 301 4.24 16.84 -2.76
N PRO A 302 5.41 16.25 -2.53
CA PRO A 302 5.53 14.80 -2.39
C PRO A 302 4.79 14.26 -1.17
N GLU A 303 4.73 15.01 -0.06
CA GLU A 303 3.99 14.57 1.12
C GLU A 303 2.47 14.59 0.92
N ALA A 304 1.95 15.61 0.25
CA ALA A 304 0.55 15.61 -0.15
C ALA A 304 0.23 14.47 -1.13
N ALA A 305 1.16 14.13 -2.03
CA ALA A 305 0.99 12.98 -2.92
C ALA A 305 1.09 11.67 -2.16
N ASN A 306 2.01 11.55 -1.20
CA ASN A 306 2.21 10.37 -0.37
C ASN A 306 0.90 9.95 0.33
N ASN A 307 0.34 10.82 1.15
CA ASN A 307 -0.93 10.55 1.82
C ASN A 307 -2.14 10.65 0.88
N GLY A 308 -2.03 11.37 -0.23
CA GLY A 308 -3.02 11.36 -1.31
C GLY A 308 -3.25 9.97 -1.91
N THR A 309 -2.21 9.12 -1.93
CA THR A 309 -2.35 7.73 -2.41
C THR A 309 -3.16 6.86 -1.46
N THR A 310 -3.25 7.19 -0.17
CA THR A 310 -3.96 6.32 0.81
C THR A 310 -5.44 6.19 0.47
N GLY A 311 -6.15 7.31 0.33
CA GLY A 311 -7.55 7.29 -0.10
C GLY A 311 -7.70 6.82 -1.55
N GLY A 312 -6.77 7.23 -2.44
CA GLY A 312 -6.77 6.81 -3.84
C GLY A 312 -6.72 5.29 -4.01
N ALA A 313 -5.81 4.61 -3.29
CA ALA A 313 -5.63 3.16 -3.37
C ALA A 313 -6.78 2.35 -2.73
N LEU A 314 -7.50 2.95 -1.78
CA LEU A 314 -8.69 2.35 -1.19
C LEU A 314 -9.90 2.34 -2.16
N ILE A 315 -9.96 3.26 -3.14
CA ILE A 315 -11.06 3.31 -4.11
C ILE A 315 -11.20 1.98 -4.86
N PRO A 316 -10.20 1.53 -5.66
CA PRO A 316 -10.31 0.27 -6.39
C PRO A 316 -10.36 -0.94 -5.47
N MET A 317 -9.70 -0.91 -4.30
CA MET A 317 -9.72 -2.00 -3.34
C MET A 317 -11.15 -2.27 -2.83
N LEU A 318 -11.87 -1.25 -2.41
CA LEU A 318 -13.23 -1.41 -1.88
C LEU A 318 -14.26 -1.69 -2.96
N THR A 319 -14.13 -1.06 -4.13
CA THR A 319 -15.15 -1.10 -5.18
C THR A 319 -15.01 -2.25 -6.15
N LEU A 320 -13.78 -2.64 -6.46
CA LEU A 320 -13.45 -3.66 -7.46
C LEU A 320 -12.75 -4.89 -6.86
N GLY A 321 -12.33 -4.82 -5.59
CA GLY A 321 -11.53 -5.87 -4.97
C GLY A 321 -10.10 -5.94 -5.51
N ILE A 322 -9.60 -4.85 -6.12
CA ILE A 322 -8.24 -4.77 -6.65
C ILE A 322 -7.45 -3.71 -5.87
N PRO A 323 -6.36 -4.08 -5.20
CA PRO A 323 -5.60 -3.11 -4.42
C PRO A 323 -4.84 -2.12 -5.30
N GLY A 324 -4.78 -0.85 -4.86
CA GLY A 324 -4.03 0.20 -5.54
C GLY A 324 -2.51 0.09 -5.31
N ASP A 325 -2.09 -0.44 -4.16
CA ASP A 325 -0.68 -0.60 -3.79
C ASP A 325 -0.45 -1.84 -2.89
N VAL A 326 0.80 -2.03 -2.45
CA VAL A 326 1.19 -3.15 -1.57
C VAL A 326 0.44 -3.13 -0.24
N THR A 327 0.23 -1.94 0.33
CA THR A 327 -0.41 -1.79 1.64
C THR A 327 -1.89 -2.17 1.56
N THR A 328 -2.58 -1.69 0.54
CA THR A 328 -3.98 -2.06 0.29
C THR A 328 -4.13 -3.52 -0.15
N ALA A 329 -3.10 -4.14 -0.76
CA ALA A 329 -3.10 -5.58 -1.02
C ALA A 329 -3.10 -6.39 0.30
N ILE A 330 -2.34 -5.95 1.29
CA ILE A 330 -2.32 -6.57 2.61
C ILE A 330 -3.64 -6.32 3.35
N MET A 331 -4.18 -5.10 3.27
CA MET A 331 -5.50 -4.78 3.83
C MET A 331 -6.61 -5.62 3.20
N LEU A 332 -6.57 -5.83 1.88
CA LEU A 332 -7.46 -6.74 1.16
C LEU A 332 -7.38 -8.15 1.76
N GLY A 333 -6.16 -8.64 1.95
CA GLY A 333 -5.92 -9.93 2.60
C GLY A 333 -6.50 -10.00 4.00
N GLY A 334 -6.28 -8.95 4.80
CA GLY A 334 -6.88 -8.81 6.13
C GLY A 334 -8.40 -8.86 6.12
N LEU A 335 -9.04 -8.16 5.16
CA LEU A 335 -10.51 -8.18 5.01
C LEU A 335 -11.02 -9.58 4.65
N LEU A 336 -10.38 -10.27 3.73
CA LEU A 336 -10.76 -11.65 3.37
C LEU A 336 -10.66 -12.60 4.55
N LEU A 337 -9.64 -12.44 5.40
CA LEU A 337 -9.47 -13.23 6.61
C LEU A 337 -10.59 -13.04 7.63
N ILE A 338 -11.10 -11.82 7.80
CA ILE A 338 -12.24 -11.54 8.70
C ILE A 338 -13.61 -11.79 8.01
N GLY A 339 -13.60 -12.47 6.87
CA GLY A 339 -14.82 -12.86 6.14
C GLY A 339 -15.48 -11.71 5.39
N VAL A 340 -14.79 -10.60 5.16
CA VAL A 340 -15.27 -9.48 4.35
C VAL A 340 -14.66 -9.56 2.96
N ARG A 341 -15.47 -9.71 1.94
CA ARG A 341 -15.04 -9.73 0.53
C ARG A 341 -15.15 -8.31 -0.05
N PRO A 342 -14.03 -7.61 -0.28
CA PRO A 342 -14.06 -6.32 -0.97
C PRO A 342 -14.58 -6.46 -2.38
N GLY A 343 -15.29 -5.45 -2.82
CA GLY A 343 -15.96 -5.43 -4.12
C GLY A 343 -17.29 -4.68 -4.04
N PRO A 344 -18.02 -4.57 -5.15
CA PRO A 344 -19.23 -3.74 -5.18
C PRO A 344 -20.37 -4.29 -4.30
N LEU A 345 -20.43 -5.62 -4.09
CA LEU A 345 -21.40 -6.25 -3.20
C LEU A 345 -21.21 -5.81 -1.75
N LEU A 346 -20.00 -5.46 -1.32
CA LEU A 346 -19.72 -4.96 0.03
C LEU A 346 -20.54 -3.71 0.36
N PHE A 347 -20.82 -2.86 -0.63
CA PHE A 347 -21.63 -1.64 -0.46
C PHE A 347 -23.12 -1.94 -0.23
N VAL A 348 -23.58 -3.15 -0.58
CA VAL A 348 -24.98 -3.58 -0.44
C VAL A 348 -25.14 -4.52 0.74
N GLU A 349 -24.25 -5.50 0.90
CA GLU A 349 -24.35 -6.54 1.92
C GLU A 349 -23.89 -6.08 3.31
N ARG A 350 -22.84 -5.24 3.35
CA ARG A 350 -22.27 -4.70 4.60
C ARG A 350 -21.95 -3.22 4.49
N PRO A 351 -22.95 -2.37 4.23
CA PRO A 351 -22.75 -0.93 4.06
C PRO A 351 -22.14 -0.28 5.31
N GLU A 352 -22.40 -0.81 6.51
CA GLU A 352 -21.83 -0.33 7.77
C GLU A 352 -20.31 -0.35 7.76
N VAL A 353 -19.69 -1.41 7.24
CA VAL A 353 -18.21 -1.51 7.13
C VAL A 353 -17.66 -0.43 6.21
N VAL A 354 -18.30 -0.26 5.06
CA VAL A 354 -17.85 0.74 4.07
C VAL A 354 -18.00 2.15 4.61
N TYR A 355 -19.19 2.51 5.10
CA TYR A 355 -19.45 3.87 5.55
C TYR A 355 -18.73 4.22 6.84
N SER A 356 -18.42 3.25 7.71
CA SER A 356 -17.50 3.45 8.85
C SER A 356 -16.11 3.82 8.37
N LEU A 357 -15.56 3.15 7.34
CA LEU A 357 -14.27 3.55 6.78
C LEU A 357 -14.34 4.92 6.12
N LEU A 358 -15.34 5.16 5.24
CA LEU A 358 -15.45 6.43 4.51
C LEU A 358 -15.51 7.63 5.46
N SER A 359 -16.29 7.54 6.53
CA SER A 359 -16.41 8.60 7.54
C SER A 359 -15.22 8.62 8.50
N GLY A 360 -14.77 7.44 8.93
CA GLY A 360 -13.67 7.31 9.87
C GLY A 360 -12.33 7.80 9.30
N MET A 361 -12.11 7.67 7.99
CA MET A 361 -10.92 8.20 7.34
C MET A 361 -10.77 9.72 7.53
N PHE A 362 -11.85 10.50 7.56
CA PHE A 362 -11.77 11.92 7.89
C PHE A 362 -11.22 12.13 9.30
N ILE A 363 -11.75 11.38 10.28
CA ILE A 363 -11.31 11.47 11.68
C ILE A 363 -9.84 11.03 11.81
N ILE A 364 -9.46 9.94 11.13
CA ILE A 364 -8.08 9.44 11.08
C ILE A 364 -7.10 10.52 10.60
N GLN A 365 -7.46 11.34 9.59
CA GLN A 365 -6.58 12.41 9.14
C GLN A 365 -6.39 13.48 10.23
N PHE A 366 -7.45 13.88 10.93
CA PHE A 366 -7.34 14.84 12.04
C PHE A 366 -6.56 14.25 13.22
N MET A 367 -6.79 12.98 13.57
CA MET A 367 -6.01 12.29 14.60
C MET A 367 -4.54 12.19 14.20
N MET A 368 -4.25 11.85 12.94
CA MET A 368 -2.87 11.81 12.41
C MET A 368 -2.20 13.18 12.49
N LEU A 369 -2.92 14.27 12.19
CA LEU A 369 -2.38 15.62 12.36
C LEU A 369 -2.00 15.89 13.83
N GLY A 370 -2.91 15.63 14.78
CA GLY A 370 -2.66 15.85 16.20
C GLY A 370 -1.53 14.97 16.76
N LEU A 371 -1.59 13.67 16.49
CA LEU A 371 -0.57 12.71 16.95
C LEU A 371 0.77 12.92 16.23
N GLY A 372 0.74 13.31 14.96
CA GLY A 372 1.93 13.65 14.17
C GLY A 372 2.66 14.88 14.72
N LEU A 373 1.93 15.90 15.20
CA LEU A 373 2.52 17.04 15.89
C LEU A 373 3.28 16.61 17.16
N ALA A 374 2.70 15.71 17.94
CA ALA A 374 3.36 15.17 19.13
C ALA A 374 4.58 14.32 18.73
N ALA A 375 4.41 13.42 17.74
CA ALA A 375 5.46 12.54 17.25
C ALA A 375 6.65 13.31 16.66
N ALA A 376 6.41 14.41 15.93
CA ALA A 376 7.47 15.24 15.38
C ALA A 376 8.36 15.85 16.46
N LYS A 377 7.79 16.22 17.62
CA LYS A 377 8.56 16.75 18.77
C LYS A 377 9.44 15.69 19.43
N ILE A 378 8.98 14.42 19.44
CA ILE A 378 9.72 13.31 20.06
C ILE A 378 10.51 12.48 19.04
N SER A 379 10.45 12.85 17.76
CA SER A 379 11.06 12.10 16.65
C SER A 379 12.56 11.80 16.80
N PRO A 380 13.41 12.66 17.39
CA PRO A 380 14.81 12.27 17.64
C PRO A 380 14.91 11.03 18.54
N LYS A 381 14.05 10.91 19.58
CA LYS A 381 14.03 9.75 20.47
C LYS A 381 13.53 8.47 19.77
N ILE A 382 12.61 8.61 18.80
CA ILE A 382 12.11 7.47 18.01
C ILE A 382 13.25 6.91 17.14
N LEU A 383 14.07 7.79 16.57
CA LEU A 383 15.21 7.40 15.73
C LEU A 383 16.39 6.81 16.52
N ASP A 384 16.47 7.05 17.82
CA ASP A 384 17.45 6.44 18.71
C ASP A 384 17.20 4.93 18.93
N ILE A 385 16.02 4.41 18.55
CA ILE A 385 15.69 2.98 18.68
C ILE A 385 16.57 2.19 17.67
N PRO A 386 17.46 1.31 18.15
CA PRO A 386 18.31 0.54 17.26
C PRO A 386 17.46 -0.38 16.38
N PRO A 387 17.63 -0.39 15.03
CA PRO A 387 16.91 -1.32 14.15
C PRO A 387 17.10 -2.80 14.55
N MET A 388 18.25 -3.12 15.15
CA MET A 388 18.53 -4.48 15.66
C MET A 388 17.58 -4.93 16.77
N LEU A 389 17.01 -4.01 17.56
CA LEU A 389 16.03 -4.36 18.59
C LEU A 389 14.68 -4.72 17.97
N MET A 390 14.36 -4.12 16.83
CA MET A 390 13.08 -4.37 16.15
C MET A 390 13.04 -5.73 15.46
N MET A 391 14.20 -6.24 15.00
CA MET A 391 14.25 -7.54 14.30
C MET A 391 13.69 -8.72 15.09
N PRO A 392 14.11 -8.98 16.37
CA PRO A 392 13.53 -10.07 17.16
C PRO A 392 12.04 -9.88 17.40
N ILE A 393 11.60 -8.62 17.62
CA ILE A 393 10.18 -8.30 17.84
C ILE A 393 9.37 -8.67 16.60
N VAL A 394 9.81 -8.25 15.41
CA VAL A 394 9.17 -8.58 14.13
C VAL A 394 9.12 -10.09 13.93
N ALA A 395 10.23 -10.81 14.20
CA ALA A 395 10.28 -12.26 14.03
C ALA A 395 9.25 -12.97 14.95
N VAL A 396 9.16 -12.57 16.22
CA VAL A 396 8.18 -13.14 17.17
C VAL A 396 6.75 -12.88 16.68
N PHE A 397 6.44 -11.64 16.29
CA PHE A 397 5.10 -11.32 15.75
C PHE A 397 4.79 -12.09 14.46
N CYS A 398 5.76 -12.30 13.57
CA CYS A 398 5.57 -13.12 12.38
C CYS A 398 5.22 -14.57 12.72
N VAL A 399 5.93 -15.18 13.66
CA VAL A 399 5.66 -16.56 14.10
C VAL A 399 4.30 -16.66 14.78
N VAL A 400 4.02 -15.79 15.75
CA VAL A 400 2.74 -15.74 16.46
C VAL A 400 1.61 -15.46 15.47
N GLY A 401 1.81 -14.51 14.55
CA GLY A 401 0.82 -14.16 13.53
C GLY A 401 0.48 -15.31 12.59
N ALA A 402 1.51 -16.01 12.10
CA ALA A 402 1.29 -17.18 11.24
C ALA A 402 0.57 -18.32 11.98
N TYR A 403 0.86 -18.51 13.28
CA TYR A 403 0.24 -19.56 14.10
C TYR A 403 -1.22 -19.27 14.47
N THR A 404 -1.54 -18.01 14.81
CA THR A 404 -2.80 -17.65 15.51
C THR A 404 -4.06 -17.94 14.71
N LEU A 405 -4.02 -17.88 13.39
CA LEU A 405 -5.22 -18.06 12.55
C LEU A 405 -5.64 -19.52 12.42
N GLY A 406 -4.70 -20.39 12.10
CA GLY A 406 -4.96 -21.81 11.90
C GLY A 406 -4.67 -22.68 13.12
N ASN A 407 -4.10 -22.11 14.19
CA ASN A 407 -3.48 -22.87 15.30
C ASN A 407 -2.57 -24.01 14.79
N SER A 408 -1.86 -23.74 13.66
CA SER A 408 -1.13 -24.73 12.92
C SER A 408 0.36 -24.37 12.78
N LEU A 409 1.23 -25.26 13.20
CA LEU A 409 2.66 -25.14 12.93
C LEU A 409 2.98 -25.20 11.44
N TYR A 410 2.10 -25.83 10.66
CA TYR A 410 2.22 -25.85 9.21
C TYR A 410 2.17 -24.44 8.62
N ASP A 411 1.28 -23.57 9.10
CA ASP A 411 1.21 -22.18 8.66
C ASP A 411 2.49 -21.40 8.99
N VAL A 412 3.13 -21.71 10.11
CA VAL A 412 4.44 -21.12 10.46
C VAL A 412 5.51 -21.59 9.46
N LEU A 413 5.54 -22.88 9.12
CA LEU A 413 6.47 -23.41 8.11
C LEU A 413 6.23 -22.80 6.73
N VAL A 414 4.98 -22.61 6.34
CA VAL A 414 4.59 -21.90 5.11
C VAL A 414 5.13 -20.48 5.13
N ALA A 415 4.95 -19.74 6.23
CA ALA A 415 5.47 -18.38 6.35
C ALA A 415 7.00 -18.34 6.21
N PHE A 416 7.74 -19.27 6.82
CA PHE A 416 9.19 -19.36 6.65
C PHE A 416 9.59 -19.72 5.23
N ALA A 417 8.93 -20.68 4.58
CA ALA A 417 9.19 -21.05 3.19
C ALA A 417 9.00 -19.86 2.24
N PHE A 418 7.87 -19.16 2.37
CA PHE A 418 7.62 -17.93 1.59
C PHE A 418 8.53 -16.77 1.99
N GLY A 419 9.02 -16.74 3.22
CA GLY A 419 10.06 -15.81 3.67
C GLY A 419 11.37 -16.00 2.92
N ILE A 420 11.81 -17.25 2.79
CA ILE A 420 13.01 -17.63 2.04
C ILE A 420 12.81 -17.32 0.54
N ILE A 421 11.67 -17.70 -0.03
CA ILE A 421 11.33 -17.38 -1.43
C ILE A 421 11.36 -15.86 -1.64
N GLY A 422 10.67 -15.10 -0.79
CA GLY A 422 10.63 -13.64 -0.86
C GLY A 422 12.01 -12.99 -0.74
N TYR A 423 12.87 -13.50 0.15
CA TYR A 423 14.26 -13.06 0.29
C TYR A 423 15.04 -13.25 -1.02
N PHE A 424 15.00 -14.42 -1.64
CA PHE A 424 15.68 -14.65 -2.91
C PHE A 424 15.07 -13.84 -4.06
N MET A 425 13.75 -13.64 -4.06
CA MET A 425 13.08 -12.76 -5.01
C MET A 425 13.61 -11.33 -4.91
N ARG A 426 13.67 -10.76 -3.69
CA ARG A 426 14.20 -9.42 -3.45
C ARG A 426 15.66 -9.30 -3.86
N LYS A 427 16.51 -10.25 -3.48
CA LYS A 427 17.94 -10.28 -3.83
C LYS A 427 18.18 -10.30 -5.35
N ARG A 428 17.25 -10.86 -6.11
CA ARG A 428 17.29 -10.89 -7.58
C ARG A 428 16.38 -9.88 -8.26
N TRP A 429 15.84 -8.92 -7.51
CA TRP A 429 14.98 -7.84 -8.01
C TRP A 429 13.66 -8.34 -8.62
N TYR A 430 13.10 -9.44 -8.13
CA TYR A 430 11.73 -9.85 -8.41
C TYR A 430 10.80 -9.20 -7.39
N PRO A 431 9.74 -8.49 -7.82
CA PRO A 431 8.84 -7.82 -6.90
C PRO A 431 7.91 -8.82 -6.21
N GLY A 432 7.76 -8.72 -4.88
CA GLY A 432 6.84 -9.56 -4.11
C GLY A 432 5.36 -9.21 -4.32
N ALA A 433 5.05 -7.94 -4.59
CA ALA A 433 3.67 -7.47 -4.71
C ALA A 433 2.87 -8.14 -5.84
N PRO A 434 3.38 -8.27 -7.09
CA PRO A 434 2.67 -9.01 -8.13
C PRO A 434 2.47 -10.49 -7.80
N MET A 435 3.42 -11.13 -7.09
CA MET A 435 3.27 -12.51 -6.64
C MET A 435 2.09 -12.64 -5.67
N VAL A 436 2.04 -11.77 -4.65
CA VAL A 436 0.95 -11.78 -3.67
C VAL A 436 -0.40 -11.50 -4.33
N LEU A 437 -0.45 -10.56 -5.29
CA LEU A 437 -1.66 -10.35 -6.06
C LEU A 437 -2.07 -11.56 -6.89
N GLY A 438 -1.11 -12.29 -7.44
CA GLY A 438 -1.39 -13.56 -8.12
C GLY A 438 -2.07 -14.55 -7.17
N VAL A 439 -1.60 -14.65 -5.93
CA VAL A 439 -2.22 -15.51 -4.91
C VAL A 439 -3.62 -15.03 -4.55
N ILE A 440 -3.85 -13.69 -4.45
CA ILE A 440 -5.16 -13.11 -4.09
C ILE A 440 -6.17 -13.20 -5.24
N LEU A 441 -5.76 -12.77 -6.42
CA LEU A 441 -6.65 -12.64 -7.58
C LEU A 441 -6.78 -13.94 -8.37
N GLY A 442 -5.89 -14.90 -8.16
CA GLY A 442 -5.91 -16.20 -8.84
C GLY A 442 -7.22 -16.96 -8.67
N PRO A 443 -7.67 -17.21 -7.43
CA PRO A 443 -8.96 -17.87 -7.19
C PRO A 443 -10.13 -17.09 -7.80
N MET A 444 -10.12 -15.75 -7.68
CA MET A 444 -11.15 -14.88 -8.26
C MET A 444 -11.16 -14.98 -9.80
N ALA A 445 -9.99 -14.97 -10.44
CA ALA A 445 -9.89 -15.10 -11.89
C ALA A 445 -10.40 -16.47 -12.35
N GLU A 446 -9.97 -17.56 -11.71
CA GLU A 446 -10.35 -18.91 -12.04
C GLU A 446 -11.86 -19.14 -11.86
N GLU A 447 -12.40 -18.80 -10.70
CA GLU A 447 -13.83 -18.95 -10.39
C GLU A 447 -14.71 -18.17 -11.40
N ASN A 448 -14.34 -16.93 -11.72
CA ASN A 448 -15.12 -16.12 -12.63
C ASN A 448 -14.94 -16.55 -14.10
N LEU A 449 -13.76 -17.05 -14.51
CA LEU A 449 -13.60 -17.63 -15.83
C LEU A 449 -14.52 -18.85 -16.01
N ASN A 450 -14.47 -19.77 -15.05
CA ASN A 450 -15.29 -20.98 -15.10
C ASN A 450 -16.79 -20.64 -15.11
N ARG A 451 -17.24 -19.71 -14.24
CA ARG A 451 -18.62 -19.23 -14.24
C ARG A 451 -19.02 -18.58 -15.58
N ALA A 452 -18.14 -17.76 -16.17
CA ALA A 452 -18.40 -17.12 -17.46
C ALA A 452 -18.57 -18.17 -18.56
N LEU A 453 -17.71 -19.18 -18.59
CA LEU A 453 -17.77 -20.27 -19.58
C LEU A 453 -19.01 -21.15 -19.38
N VAL A 454 -19.37 -21.48 -18.14
CA VAL A 454 -20.60 -22.26 -17.85
C VAL A 454 -21.83 -21.52 -18.34
N VAL A 455 -21.95 -20.22 -18.02
CA VAL A 455 -23.10 -19.39 -18.43
C VAL A 455 -23.15 -19.21 -19.96
N SER A 456 -22.00 -19.09 -20.62
CA SER A 456 -21.90 -18.94 -22.09
C SER A 456 -21.92 -20.27 -22.84
N ARG A 457 -22.14 -21.41 -22.17
CA ARG A 457 -22.06 -22.75 -22.79
C ARG A 457 -20.74 -23.05 -23.46
N ASN A 458 -19.62 -22.71 -22.79
CA ASN A 458 -18.24 -22.81 -23.27
C ASN A 458 -17.90 -21.91 -24.46
N ASP A 459 -18.66 -20.85 -24.69
CA ASP A 459 -18.29 -19.84 -25.68
C ASP A 459 -17.28 -18.84 -25.09
N TRP A 460 -16.02 -18.94 -25.51
CA TRP A 460 -14.94 -18.02 -25.14
C TRP A 460 -15.16 -16.61 -25.70
N GLY A 461 -16.00 -16.46 -26.74
CA GLY A 461 -16.37 -15.19 -27.31
C GLY A 461 -16.97 -14.22 -26.29
N VAL A 462 -17.56 -14.74 -25.20
CA VAL A 462 -18.15 -13.94 -24.12
C VAL A 462 -17.17 -12.94 -23.51
N LEU A 463 -15.88 -13.25 -23.49
CA LEU A 463 -14.83 -12.38 -22.93
C LEU A 463 -14.57 -11.15 -23.83
N ILE A 464 -14.84 -11.24 -25.12
CA ILE A 464 -14.58 -10.18 -26.11
C ILE A 464 -15.87 -9.49 -26.54
N THR A 465 -17.00 -10.20 -26.57
CA THR A 465 -18.29 -9.62 -26.99
C THR A 465 -18.90 -8.70 -25.94
N ARG A 466 -18.54 -8.89 -24.67
CA ARG A 466 -18.97 -7.98 -23.60
C ARG A 466 -18.06 -6.74 -23.53
N PRO A 467 -18.61 -5.52 -23.71
CA PRO A 467 -17.77 -4.33 -23.96
C PRO A 467 -16.85 -3.98 -22.78
N ILE A 468 -17.29 -4.17 -21.53
CA ILE A 468 -16.49 -3.87 -20.35
C ILE A 468 -15.37 -4.90 -20.19
N SER A 469 -15.67 -6.20 -20.40
CA SER A 469 -14.68 -7.28 -20.37
C SER A 469 -13.61 -7.06 -21.45
N ALA A 470 -14.04 -6.80 -22.68
CA ALA A 470 -13.15 -6.49 -23.80
C ALA A 470 -12.27 -5.27 -23.52
N ALA A 471 -12.82 -4.19 -22.94
CA ALA A 471 -12.06 -3.01 -22.59
C ALA A 471 -10.94 -3.33 -21.57
N PHE A 472 -11.22 -4.09 -20.50
CA PHE A 472 -10.20 -4.50 -19.54
C PHE A 472 -9.10 -5.37 -20.18
N LEU A 473 -9.47 -6.33 -21.03
CA LEU A 473 -8.49 -7.18 -21.71
C LEU A 473 -7.61 -6.38 -22.71
N ILE A 474 -8.21 -5.45 -23.45
CA ILE A 474 -7.48 -4.59 -24.39
C ILE A 474 -6.50 -3.70 -23.62
N VAL A 475 -6.95 -3.05 -22.54
CA VAL A 475 -6.07 -2.20 -21.72
C VAL A 475 -4.96 -3.03 -21.07
N SER A 476 -5.25 -4.26 -20.62
CA SER A 476 -4.25 -5.19 -20.11
C SER A 476 -3.18 -5.51 -21.16
N LEU A 477 -3.60 -5.86 -22.38
CA LEU A 477 -2.69 -6.16 -23.47
C LEU A 477 -1.84 -4.94 -23.85
N LEU A 478 -2.48 -3.76 -24.00
CA LEU A 478 -1.79 -2.52 -24.30
C LEU A 478 -0.78 -2.14 -23.21
N SER A 479 -1.13 -2.34 -21.93
CA SER A 479 -0.21 -2.07 -20.81
C SER A 479 1.04 -2.95 -20.87
N VAL A 480 0.89 -4.22 -21.19
CA VAL A 480 2.00 -5.16 -21.37
C VAL A 480 2.86 -4.77 -22.57
N ILE A 481 2.25 -4.50 -23.72
CA ILE A 481 2.96 -4.08 -24.93
C ILE A 481 3.75 -2.78 -24.68
N TRP A 482 3.09 -1.78 -24.10
CA TRP A 482 3.74 -0.51 -23.78
C TRP A 482 4.92 -0.65 -22.83
N ALA A 483 4.79 -1.50 -21.83
CA ALA A 483 5.83 -1.73 -20.86
C ALA A 483 7.03 -2.48 -21.47
N PHE A 484 6.81 -3.43 -22.40
CA PHE A 484 7.89 -4.05 -23.19
C PHE A 484 8.57 -3.03 -24.12
N TYR A 485 7.79 -2.18 -24.77
CA TYR A 485 8.33 -1.12 -25.64
C TYR A 485 9.21 -0.14 -24.86
N SER A 486 8.71 0.33 -23.70
CA SER A 486 9.44 1.26 -22.84
C SER A 486 10.72 0.65 -22.25
N ALA A 487 10.71 -0.64 -21.93
CA ALA A 487 11.89 -1.37 -21.46
C ALA A 487 12.97 -1.46 -22.56
N ARG A 488 12.59 -1.76 -23.80
CA ARG A 488 13.49 -1.79 -24.96
C ARG A 488 14.12 -0.42 -25.23
N LYS A 489 13.33 0.65 -25.19
CA LYS A 489 13.81 2.03 -25.40
C LYS A 489 14.87 2.43 -24.36
N LYS A 490 14.64 2.12 -23.09
CA LYS A 490 15.61 2.38 -22.01
C LYS A 490 16.92 1.58 -22.17
N ALA A 491 16.83 0.35 -22.66
CA ALA A 491 18.01 -0.47 -22.94
C ALA A 491 18.86 0.08 -24.10
N HIS A 492 18.19 0.67 -25.10
CA HIS A 492 18.86 1.26 -26.28
C HIS A 492 19.60 2.56 -25.89
N VAL A 493 18.97 3.43 -25.11
CA VAL A 493 19.58 4.68 -24.63
C VAL A 493 20.83 4.41 -23.75
N LYS A 494 20.78 3.38 -22.89
CA LYS A 494 21.96 2.98 -22.10
C LYS A 494 23.13 2.50 -22.95
N LYS A 495 22.89 1.81 -24.07
CA LYS A 495 23.95 1.35 -24.98
C LYS A 495 24.58 2.48 -25.80
N THR A 496 23.84 3.56 -26.07
CA THR A 496 24.35 4.74 -26.78
C THR A 496 25.12 5.71 -25.89
N CYS A 497 24.86 5.75 -24.58
CA CYS A 497 25.64 6.56 -23.63
C CYS A 497 26.95 5.90 -23.15
N HIS A 498 27.20 4.64 -23.46
CA HIS A 498 28.44 3.91 -23.15
C HIS A 498 29.35 3.69 -24.37
N LYS A 499 29.00 4.24 -25.53
CA LYS A 499 29.88 4.44 -26.68
C LYS A 499 30.27 5.92 -26.76
#